data_29900fa571b49b9a57d2f22906bc7be0
#
_entry.id   29900fa571b49b9a57d2f22906bc7be0
#
_cell.length_a   1.000
_cell.length_b   1.000
_cell.length_c   1.000
_cell.angle_alpha   90.00
_cell.angle_beta   90.00
_cell.angle_gamma   90.00
#
_symmetry.space_group_name_H-M   'P 1'
#
loop_
_entity.id
_entity.type
_entity.pdbx_description
1 polymer ?
#
loop_
_entity_poly.entity_id
_entity_poly.type
_entity_poly.pdbx_seq_one_letter_code
_entity_poly.pdbx_strand_id
1 'polypeptide(L)'
;MAKGENIFKRKDGRWEARYPKGRTDSGRIQYGFCYGKTYKEAKEKAAEARGVLVKEPPAESRAPVLCFAAYCDIWLESKRAWLKTATYIKYESILTHHIKPELGSRSAEVITTASITAFSRCLLEEKHLSPKTVRDILTVLKLILRETSAQLSLPPVDVPSPKLPKSSIRVLTRAEQARLVSYLLSDRDACKFGIFLALLTGLRIGELCALRWEDICLGEAVPFG
;
A
#
# COMPACT_ATOMS: atom_id res chain seq x y z
N MET A 1 -33.73 19.52 -43.73
CA MET A 1 -32.32 19.11 -43.69
C MET A 1 -31.78 19.35 -42.29
N ALA A 2 -31.43 18.29 -41.57
CA ALA A 2 -30.90 18.42 -40.21
C ALA A 2 -29.53 19.10 -40.27
N LYS A 3 -29.43 20.28 -39.63
CA LYS A 3 -28.19 21.04 -39.47
C LYS A 3 -27.21 20.24 -38.58
N GLY A 4 -26.12 19.73 -39.19
CA GLY A 4 -25.01 19.22 -38.37
C GLY A 4 -24.36 17.89 -38.78
N GLU A 5 -24.88 17.18 -39.77
CA GLU A 5 -24.25 15.94 -40.24
C GLU A 5 -23.34 16.23 -41.41
N ASN A 6 -22.01 16.10 -41.26
CA ASN A 6 -21.00 16.29 -42.33
C ASN A 6 -20.97 15.08 -43.29
N ILE A 7 -22.14 14.78 -43.94
CA ILE A 7 -22.31 13.64 -44.86
C ILE A 7 -22.83 14.19 -46.19
N PHE A 8 -22.13 13.92 -47.30
CA PHE A 8 -22.40 14.47 -48.59
C PHE A 8 -22.42 13.36 -49.66
N LYS A 9 -23.32 13.50 -50.66
CA LYS A 9 -23.33 12.64 -51.85
C LYS A 9 -22.34 13.18 -52.86
N ARG A 10 -21.38 12.38 -53.28
CA ARG A 10 -20.37 12.74 -54.30
C ARG A 10 -20.95 12.59 -55.73
N LYS A 11 -20.28 13.22 -56.69
CA LYS A 11 -20.67 13.12 -58.11
C LYS A 11 -20.54 11.69 -58.65
N ASP A 12 -19.73 10.85 -58.05
CA ASP A 12 -19.53 9.42 -58.36
C ASP A 12 -20.59 8.49 -57.75
N GLY A 13 -21.63 9.07 -57.11
CA GLY A 13 -22.77 8.36 -56.56
C GLY A 13 -22.56 7.81 -55.16
N ARG A 14 -21.35 7.83 -54.62
CA ARG A 14 -21.03 7.38 -53.28
C ARG A 14 -21.30 8.48 -52.24
N TRP A 15 -21.54 8.06 -50.98
CA TRP A 15 -21.70 8.97 -49.85
C TRP A 15 -20.37 9.10 -49.08
N GLU A 16 -19.98 10.34 -48.80
CA GLU A 16 -18.80 10.69 -48.02
C GLU A 16 -19.24 11.26 -46.66
N ALA A 17 -18.74 10.69 -45.58
CA ALA A 17 -18.93 11.20 -44.21
C ALA A 17 -17.60 11.69 -43.64
N ARG A 18 -17.58 12.90 -43.10
CA ARG A 18 -16.42 13.49 -42.44
C ARG A 18 -16.54 13.33 -40.96
N TYR A 19 -15.46 12.89 -40.29
CA TYR A 19 -15.38 12.84 -38.84
C TYR A 19 -14.08 13.49 -38.35
N PRO A 20 -14.08 14.14 -37.14
CA PRO A 20 -12.87 14.71 -36.62
C PRO A 20 -11.92 13.58 -36.15
N LYS A 21 -10.69 13.56 -36.69
CA LYS A 21 -9.65 12.57 -36.37
C LYS A 21 -8.73 13.04 -35.24
N GLY A 22 -8.61 14.35 -35.01
CA GLY A 22 -7.75 14.96 -34.03
C GLY A 22 -7.53 16.44 -34.25
N ARG A 23 -6.57 17.03 -33.57
CA ARG A 23 -6.09 18.39 -33.81
C ARG A 23 -4.61 18.34 -34.19
N THR A 24 -4.17 19.19 -35.12
CA THR A 24 -2.75 19.41 -35.41
C THR A 24 -2.10 20.25 -34.31
N ASP A 25 -0.77 20.23 -34.21
CA ASP A 25 0.02 21.06 -33.27
C ASP A 25 -0.32 22.55 -33.35
N SER A 26 -0.84 23.00 -34.51
CA SER A 26 -1.34 24.35 -34.73
C SER A 26 -2.79 24.59 -34.28
N GLY A 27 -3.43 23.62 -33.57
CA GLY A 27 -4.80 23.72 -33.05
C GLY A 27 -5.92 23.50 -34.07
N ARG A 28 -5.64 23.27 -35.38
CA ARG A 28 -6.63 23.03 -36.41
C ARG A 28 -7.18 21.62 -36.35
N ILE A 29 -8.51 21.47 -36.59
CA ILE A 29 -9.17 20.16 -36.59
C ILE A 29 -8.77 19.41 -37.84
N GLN A 30 -8.21 18.21 -37.66
CA GLN A 30 -7.95 17.25 -38.75
C GLN A 30 -9.16 16.36 -38.94
N TYR A 31 -9.63 16.22 -40.20
CA TYR A 31 -10.79 15.40 -40.54
C TYR A 31 -10.36 14.09 -41.19
N GLY A 32 -10.99 13.00 -40.80
CA GLY A 32 -10.98 11.72 -41.51
C GLY A 32 -12.22 11.61 -42.39
N PHE A 33 -12.17 10.72 -43.40
CA PHE A 33 -13.23 10.50 -44.36
C PHE A 33 -13.60 9.02 -44.43
N CYS A 34 -14.91 8.72 -44.38
CA CYS A 34 -15.45 7.38 -44.65
C CYS A 34 -16.36 7.42 -45.84
N TYR A 35 -16.39 6.33 -46.62
CA TYR A 35 -17.19 6.21 -47.84
C TYR A 35 -18.17 5.04 -47.72
N GLY A 36 -19.41 5.24 -48.18
CA GLY A 36 -20.45 4.21 -48.23
C GLY A 36 -21.24 4.28 -49.53
N LYS A 37 -21.87 3.18 -49.95
CA LYS A 37 -22.79 3.13 -51.08
C LYS A 37 -24.11 3.79 -50.74
N THR A 38 -24.49 3.79 -49.46
CA THR A 38 -25.70 4.43 -48.94
C THR A 38 -25.38 5.46 -47.87
N TYR A 39 -26.29 6.40 -47.62
CA TYR A 39 -26.18 7.38 -46.55
C TYR A 39 -26.01 6.69 -45.17
N LYS A 40 -26.79 5.62 -44.93
CA LYS A 40 -26.77 4.87 -43.67
C LYS A 40 -25.42 4.21 -43.44
N GLU A 41 -24.86 3.56 -44.47
CA GLU A 41 -23.55 2.92 -44.40
C GLU A 41 -22.42 3.93 -44.14
N ALA A 42 -22.42 5.09 -44.79
CA ALA A 42 -21.43 6.14 -44.53
C ALA A 42 -21.53 6.70 -43.12
N LYS A 43 -22.75 6.83 -42.57
CA LYS A 43 -23.00 7.29 -41.20
C LYS A 43 -22.53 6.27 -40.15
N GLU A 44 -22.81 4.99 -40.36
CA GLU A 44 -22.38 3.90 -39.47
C GLU A 44 -20.86 3.81 -39.41
N LYS A 45 -20.18 3.80 -40.55
CA LYS A 45 -18.72 3.80 -40.65
C LYS A 45 -18.07 5.02 -40.00
N ALA A 46 -18.67 6.20 -40.12
CA ALA A 46 -18.17 7.40 -39.45
C ALA A 46 -18.41 7.37 -37.94
N ALA A 47 -19.51 6.75 -37.48
CA ALA A 47 -19.78 6.54 -36.04
C ALA A 47 -18.83 5.51 -35.45
N GLU A 48 -18.55 4.43 -36.15
CA GLU A 48 -17.59 3.40 -35.78
C GLU A 48 -16.16 3.96 -35.70
N ALA A 49 -15.74 4.74 -36.69
CA ALA A 49 -14.46 5.43 -36.68
C ALA A 49 -14.32 6.48 -35.54
N ARG A 50 -15.42 7.15 -35.17
CA ARG A 50 -15.46 8.01 -33.95
C ARG A 50 -15.35 7.17 -32.66
N GLY A 51 -16.03 6.04 -32.62
CA GLY A 51 -16.01 5.13 -31.47
C GLY A 51 -14.64 4.52 -31.22
N VAL A 52 -13.89 4.21 -32.26
CA VAL A 52 -12.50 3.74 -32.17
C VAL A 52 -11.57 4.84 -31.65
N LEU A 53 -11.79 6.10 -32.08
CA LEU A 53 -10.98 7.26 -31.60
C LEU A 53 -11.28 7.69 -30.16
N VAL A 54 -12.45 7.32 -29.64
CA VAL A 54 -12.78 7.59 -28.22
C VAL A 54 -12.15 6.53 -27.29
N LYS A 55 -11.65 5.40 -27.81
CA LYS A 55 -11.08 4.31 -27.02
C LYS A 55 -9.60 4.43 -26.72
N GLU A 56 -8.87 5.33 -27.35
CA GLU A 56 -7.47 5.58 -27.00
C GLU A 56 -7.23 7.09 -26.86
N PRO A 57 -7.12 7.64 -25.64
CA PRO A 57 -6.47 8.93 -25.46
C PRO A 57 -5.00 8.77 -25.87
N PRO A 58 -4.41 9.75 -26.62
CA PRO A 58 -3.03 9.67 -27.06
C PRO A 58 -2.09 9.44 -25.87
N ALA A 59 -1.16 8.51 -26.05
CA ALA A 59 -0.20 8.06 -25.06
C ALA A 59 0.82 9.13 -24.61
N GLU A 60 0.67 10.39 -25.01
CA GLU A 60 1.72 11.41 -24.89
C GLU A 60 1.49 12.48 -23.80
N SER A 61 0.55 12.31 -22.88
CA SER A 61 0.44 13.24 -21.74
C SER A 61 0.08 12.59 -20.41
N ARG A 62 0.30 11.29 -20.25
CA ARG A 62 0.33 10.72 -18.92
C ARG A 62 1.75 10.92 -18.37
N ALA A 63 1.90 11.81 -17.36
CA ALA A 63 3.04 11.73 -16.47
C ALA A 63 3.29 10.23 -16.16
N PRO A 64 4.55 9.76 -16.11
CA PRO A 64 4.85 8.35 -15.90
C PRO A 64 4.03 7.87 -14.69
N VAL A 65 3.09 6.96 -14.91
CA VAL A 65 2.28 6.40 -13.83
C VAL A 65 3.25 5.63 -12.94
N LEU A 66 3.65 6.26 -11.86
CA LEU A 66 4.53 5.65 -10.88
C LEU A 66 3.88 4.36 -10.38
N CYS A 67 4.63 3.26 -10.42
CA CYS A 67 4.18 2.02 -9.80
C CYS A 67 4.04 2.22 -8.28
N PHE A 68 3.16 1.46 -7.64
CA PHE A 68 2.91 1.60 -6.20
C PHE A 68 4.17 1.39 -5.35
N ALA A 69 5.13 0.58 -5.82
CA ALA A 69 6.42 0.43 -5.16
C ALA A 69 7.16 1.77 -5.01
N ALA A 70 7.13 2.64 -6.03
CA ALA A 70 7.76 3.95 -5.95
C ALA A 70 7.08 4.87 -4.91
N TYR A 71 5.73 4.82 -4.81
CA TYR A 71 5.02 5.53 -3.73
C TYR A 71 5.39 5.00 -2.34
N CYS A 72 5.59 3.69 -2.19
CA CYS A 72 6.06 3.10 -0.93
C CYS A 72 7.44 3.63 -0.55
N ASP A 73 8.36 3.75 -1.51
CA ASP A 73 9.71 4.27 -1.25
C ASP A 73 9.70 5.75 -0.87
N ILE A 74 8.97 6.57 -1.62
CA ILE A 74 8.79 7.99 -1.34
C ILE A 74 8.18 8.19 0.04
N TRP A 75 7.14 7.41 0.36
CA TRP A 75 6.48 7.46 1.65
C TRP A 75 7.42 7.10 2.80
N LEU A 76 8.17 6.00 2.67
CA LEU A 76 9.10 5.56 3.71
C LEU A 76 10.19 6.61 3.96
N GLU A 77 10.79 7.16 2.89
CA GLU A 77 11.81 8.18 3.02
C GLU A 77 11.28 9.46 3.66
N SER A 78 10.03 9.88 3.34
CA SER A 78 9.38 11.03 3.98
C SER A 78 9.23 10.88 5.50
N LYS A 79 9.19 9.63 6.01
CA LYS A 79 9.04 9.34 7.44
C LYS A 79 10.37 9.19 8.17
N ARG A 80 11.49 9.12 7.46
CA ARG A 80 12.82 8.84 8.04
C ARG A 80 13.20 9.77 9.18
N ALA A 81 12.96 11.06 9.03
CA ALA A 81 13.27 12.07 10.05
C ALA A 81 12.37 12.00 11.30
N TRP A 82 11.20 11.38 11.20
CA TRP A 82 10.17 11.38 12.26
C TRP A 82 10.06 10.05 13.00
N LEU A 83 10.58 8.96 12.42
CA LEU A 83 10.48 7.63 13.01
C LEU A 83 11.74 7.26 13.79
N LYS A 84 11.54 6.55 14.91
CA LYS A 84 12.64 5.85 15.56
C LYS A 84 13.22 4.80 14.61
N THR A 85 14.53 4.59 14.63
CA THR A 85 15.26 3.65 13.76
C THR A 85 14.61 2.26 13.72
N ALA A 86 14.22 1.71 14.86
CA ALA A 86 13.57 0.41 14.94
C ALA A 86 12.21 0.36 14.20
N THR A 87 11.43 1.45 14.23
CA THR A 87 10.16 1.56 13.51
C THR A 87 10.39 1.69 12.02
N TYR A 88 11.39 2.47 11.60
CA TYR A 88 11.77 2.61 10.20
C TYR A 88 12.15 1.26 9.61
N ILE A 89 13.06 0.51 10.26
CA ILE A 89 13.49 -0.83 9.83
C ILE A 89 12.30 -1.79 9.76
N LYS A 90 11.38 -1.74 10.73
CA LYS A 90 10.15 -2.55 10.70
C LYS A 90 9.30 -2.23 9.47
N TYR A 91 9.11 -0.95 9.14
CA TYR A 91 8.32 -0.53 7.98
C TYR A 91 9.00 -0.92 6.68
N GLU A 92 10.30 -0.70 6.56
CA GLU A 92 11.12 -1.13 5.41
C GLU A 92 11.00 -2.64 5.17
N SER A 93 11.11 -3.44 6.23
CA SER A 93 10.94 -4.90 6.16
C SER A 93 9.54 -5.29 5.67
N ILE A 94 8.49 -4.66 6.19
CA ILE A 94 7.10 -4.91 5.76
C ILE A 94 6.92 -4.57 4.28
N LEU A 95 7.46 -3.44 3.84
CA LEU A 95 7.37 -3.02 2.45
C LEU A 95 8.09 -3.99 1.52
N THR A 96 9.33 -4.35 1.85
CA THR A 96 10.20 -5.17 1.00
C THR A 96 9.71 -6.61 0.90
N HIS A 97 9.27 -7.21 2.01
CA HIS A 97 8.95 -8.63 2.04
C HIS A 97 7.48 -8.96 1.81
N HIS A 98 6.57 -7.99 1.99
CA HIS A 98 5.14 -8.26 1.92
C HIS A 98 4.39 -7.38 0.91
N ILE A 99 4.53 -6.05 0.98
CA ILE A 99 3.69 -5.14 0.18
C ILE A 99 4.18 -5.04 -1.26
N LYS A 100 5.46 -4.74 -1.48
CA LYS A 100 6.02 -4.54 -2.82
C LYS A 100 5.95 -5.78 -3.72
N PRO A 101 6.23 -7.00 -3.25
CA PRO A 101 6.13 -8.18 -4.11
C PRO A 101 4.73 -8.40 -4.68
N GLU A 102 3.68 -8.10 -3.93
CA GLU A 102 2.29 -8.40 -4.29
C GLU A 102 1.57 -7.22 -4.98
N LEU A 103 1.84 -6.00 -4.52
CA LEU A 103 1.12 -4.81 -4.96
C LEU A 103 2.01 -3.80 -5.68
N GLY A 104 3.33 -3.91 -5.57
CA GLY A 104 4.27 -2.89 -6.01
C GLY A 104 4.28 -2.61 -7.51
N SER A 105 4.04 -3.61 -8.35
CA SER A 105 3.99 -3.48 -9.81
C SER A 105 2.72 -2.81 -10.33
N ARG A 106 1.69 -2.69 -9.49
CA ARG A 106 0.40 -2.11 -9.87
C ARG A 106 0.46 -0.58 -9.83
N SER A 107 -0.43 0.08 -10.58
CA SER A 107 -0.73 1.49 -10.38
C SER A 107 -1.52 1.68 -9.08
N ALA A 108 -1.27 2.76 -8.35
CA ALA A 108 -2.02 3.10 -7.13
C ALA A 108 -3.54 3.24 -7.39
N GLU A 109 -3.92 3.68 -8.57
CA GLU A 109 -5.32 3.85 -9.00
C GLU A 109 -6.09 2.52 -9.09
N VAL A 110 -5.40 1.40 -9.31
CA VAL A 110 -6.00 0.07 -9.49
C VAL A 110 -6.11 -0.69 -8.16
N ILE A 111 -5.54 -0.16 -7.07
CA ILE A 111 -5.60 -0.79 -5.76
C ILE A 111 -6.97 -0.52 -5.14
N THR A 112 -7.82 -1.54 -5.10
CA THR A 112 -9.18 -1.49 -4.57
C THR A 112 -9.30 -2.29 -3.27
N THR A 113 -10.38 -2.08 -2.52
CA THR A 113 -10.71 -2.91 -1.33
C THR A 113 -10.72 -4.40 -1.66
N ALA A 114 -11.18 -4.81 -2.85
CA ALA A 114 -11.18 -6.20 -3.28
C ALA A 114 -9.76 -6.75 -3.43
N SER A 115 -8.82 -5.99 -4.03
CA SER A 115 -7.42 -6.40 -4.16
C SER A 115 -6.72 -6.49 -2.81
N ILE A 116 -7.06 -5.60 -1.85
CA ILE A 116 -6.53 -5.64 -0.48
C ILE A 116 -7.07 -6.86 0.29
N THR A 117 -8.34 -7.20 0.10
CA THR A 117 -8.93 -8.40 0.70
C THR A 117 -8.27 -9.67 0.18
N ALA A 118 -8.01 -9.75 -1.14
CA ALA A 118 -7.26 -10.86 -1.74
C ALA A 118 -5.82 -10.93 -1.20
N PHE A 119 -5.13 -9.78 -1.09
CA PHE A 119 -3.81 -9.70 -0.48
C PHE A 119 -3.81 -10.18 0.99
N SER A 120 -4.78 -9.75 1.79
CA SER A 120 -4.92 -10.20 3.19
C SER A 120 -5.11 -11.72 3.29
N ARG A 121 -5.90 -12.31 2.39
CA ARG A 121 -6.11 -13.75 2.31
C ARG A 121 -4.81 -14.49 1.94
N CYS A 122 -4.09 -14.03 0.93
CA CYS A 122 -2.79 -14.59 0.56
C CYS A 122 -1.81 -14.60 1.75
N LEU A 123 -1.74 -13.51 2.52
CA LEU A 123 -0.88 -13.45 3.71
C LEU A 123 -1.28 -14.47 4.79
N LEU A 124 -2.58 -14.71 4.98
CA LEU A 124 -3.09 -15.66 5.99
C LEU A 124 -2.98 -17.11 5.54
N GLU A 125 -3.41 -17.42 4.31
CA GLU A 125 -3.61 -18.78 3.82
C GLU A 125 -2.36 -19.34 3.12
N GLU A 126 -1.67 -18.55 2.31
CA GLU A 126 -0.50 -19.01 1.54
C GLU A 126 0.81 -18.77 2.29
N LYS A 127 0.97 -17.60 2.92
CA LYS A 127 2.18 -17.29 3.71
C LYS A 127 2.09 -17.69 5.17
N HIS A 128 0.94 -18.22 5.62
CA HIS A 128 0.67 -18.71 6.98
C HIS A 128 1.05 -17.70 8.09
N LEU A 129 0.89 -16.40 7.82
CA LEU A 129 1.21 -15.36 8.80
C LEU A 129 0.14 -15.26 9.88
N SER A 130 0.55 -14.91 11.10
CA SER A 130 -0.39 -14.70 12.19
C SER A 130 -1.35 -13.53 11.88
N PRO A 131 -2.63 -13.58 12.33
CA PRO A 131 -3.57 -12.47 12.15
C PRO A 131 -3.05 -11.14 12.69
N LYS A 132 -2.20 -11.16 13.73
CA LYS A 132 -1.55 -9.98 14.29
C LYS A 132 -0.53 -9.40 13.31
N THR A 133 0.31 -10.24 12.71
CA THR A 133 1.30 -9.82 11.70
C THR A 133 0.61 -9.23 10.46
N VAL A 134 -0.45 -9.90 9.98
CA VAL A 134 -1.24 -9.39 8.85
C VAL A 134 -1.85 -8.03 9.16
N ARG A 135 -2.39 -7.84 10.37
CA ARG A 135 -2.92 -6.55 10.81
C ARG A 135 -1.85 -5.46 10.83
N ASP A 136 -0.63 -5.76 11.28
CA ASP A 136 0.49 -4.82 11.28
C ASP A 136 0.85 -4.41 9.84
N ILE A 137 0.92 -5.38 8.91
CA ILE A 137 1.16 -5.12 7.47
C ILE A 137 0.06 -4.23 6.87
N LEU A 138 -1.20 -4.55 7.12
CA LEU A 138 -2.34 -3.78 6.63
C LEU A 138 -2.39 -2.36 7.22
N THR A 139 -1.90 -2.19 8.46
CA THR A 139 -1.80 -0.85 9.07
C THR A 139 -0.81 0.02 8.31
N VAL A 140 0.36 -0.51 7.93
CA VAL A 140 1.34 0.22 7.11
C VAL A 140 0.77 0.51 5.72
N LEU A 141 0.14 -0.49 5.08
CA LEU A 141 -0.51 -0.31 3.79
C LEU A 141 -1.58 0.80 3.83
N LYS A 142 -2.40 0.84 4.88
CA LYS A 142 -3.43 1.88 5.07
C LYS A 142 -2.82 3.28 5.17
N LEU A 143 -1.69 3.44 5.87
CA LEU A 143 -1.01 4.73 5.98
C LEU A 143 -0.53 5.22 4.61
N ILE A 144 0.09 4.33 3.83
CA ILE A 144 0.59 4.66 2.49
C ILE A 144 -0.57 5.02 1.56
N LEU A 145 -1.59 4.18 1.48
CA LEU A 145 -2.76 4.41 0.62
C LEU A 145 -3.46 5.73 0.95
N ARG A 146 -3.57 6.08 2.23
CA ARG A 146 -4.17 7.35 2.64
C ARG A 146 -3.40 8.55 2.10
N GLU A 147 -2.07 8.55 2.20
CA GLU A 147 -1.24 9.64 1.68
C GLU A 147 -1.21 9.66 0.15
N THR A 148 -1.08 8.49 -0.49
CA THR A 148 -1.09 8.37 -1.95
C THR A 148 -2.44 8.79 -2.54
N SER A 149 -3.56 8.38 -1.93
CA SER A 149 -4.90 8.80 -2.37
C SER A 149 -5.08 10.31 -2.27
N ALA A 150 -4.58 10.93 -1.20
CA ALA A 150 -4.62 12.39 -1.04
C ALA A 150 -3.80 13.11 -2.11
N GLN A 151 -2.59 12.62 -2.43
CA GLN A 151 -1.72 13.20 -3.46
C GLN A 151 -2.32 13.07 -4.88
N LEU A 152 -2.96 11.96 -5.17
CA LEU A 152 -3.53 11.65 -6.49
C LEU A 152 -5.01 12.07 -6.62
N SER A 153 -5.61 12.66 -5.58
CA SER A 153 -7.04 12.99 -5.52
C SER A 153 -7.94 11.76 -5.80
N LEU A 154 -7.52 10.59 -5.35
CA LEU A 154 -8.28 9.35 -5.47
C LEU A 154 -9.25 9.17 -4.30
N PRO A 155 -10.34 8.42 -4.49
CA PRO A 155 -11.24 8.08 -3.39
C PRO A 155 -10.50 7.25 -2.33
N PRO A 156 -10.84 7.42 -1.03
CA PRO A 156 -10.23 6.65 0.03
C PRO A 156 -10.57 5.15 -0.12
N VAL A 157 -9.55 4.31 0.02
CA VAL A 157 -9.69 2.85 -0.06
C VAL A 157 -9.85 2.29 1.35
N ASP A 158 -10.90 1.51 1.57
CA ASP A 158 -11.07 0.80 2.84
C ASP A 158 -10.12 -0.40 2.92
N VAL A 159 -9.47 -0.53 4.10
CA VAL A 159 -8.51 -1.61 4.38
C VAL A 159 -9.07 -2.47 5.52
N PRO A 160 -9.81 -3.54 5.19
CA PRO A 160 -10.38 -4.42 6.20
C PRO A 160 -9.29 -5.19 6.94
N SER A 161 -9.38 -5.22 8.27
CA SER A 161 -8.41 -5.90 9.13
C SER A 161 -8.97 -7.21 9.68
N PRO A 162 -8.17 -8.28 9.79
CA PRO A 162 -8.61 -9.53 10.35
C PRO A 162 -8.94 -9.38 11.84
N LYS A 163 -9.94 -10.14 12.32
CA LYS A 163 -10.23 -10.23 13.75
C LYS A 163 -9.08 -10.94 14.46
N LEU A 164 -8.61 -10.35 15.56
CA LEU A 164 -7.61 -11.01 16.39
C LEU A 164 -8.31 -11.97 17.36
N PRO A 165 -7.79 -13.20 17.52
CA PRO A 165 -8.24 -14.07 18.58
C PRO A 165 -7.89 -13.41 19.93
N LYS A 166 -8.76 -13.59 20.93
CA LYS A 166 -8.46 -13.16 22.29
C LYS A 166 -7.25 -13.95 22.78
N SER A 167 -6.16 -13.25 23.07
CA SER A 167 -4.96 -13.85 23.66
C SER A 167 -5.15 -13.95 25.15
N SER A 168 -5.07 -15.16 25.71
CA SER A 168 -4.92 -15.35 27.16
C SER A 168 -3.45 -15.21 27.52
N ILE A 169 -3.14 -14.26 28.41
CA ILE A 169 -1.79 -14.11 28.94
C ILE A 169 -1.59 -15.24 29.96
N ARG A 170 -0.64 -16.14 29.70
CA ARG A 170 -0.24 -17.14 30.67
C ARG A 170 0.73 -16.51 31.68
N VAL A 171 0.38 -16.55 32.95
CA VAL A 171 1.23 -16.13 34.04
C VAL A 171 1.90 -17.36 34.66
N LEU A 172 3.16 -17.24 35.06
CA LEU A 172 3.89 -18.32 35.73
C LEU A 172 3.23 -18.63 37.08
N THR A 173 3.06 -19.91 37.37
CA THR A 173 2.69 -20.37 38.73
C THR A 173 3.84 -20.15 39.69
N ARG A 174 3.54 -20.10 40.99
CA ARG A 174 4.59 -19.96 42.02
C ARG A 174 5.66 -21.04 41.95
N ALA A 175 5.28 -22.29 41.61
CA ALA A 175 6.22 -23.40 41.48
C ALA A 175 7.11 -23.24 40.23
N GLU A 176 6.57 -22.75 39.12
CA GLU A 176 7.34 -22.44 37.90
C GLU A 176 8.30 -21.27 38.14
N GLN A 177 7.85 -20.24 38.84
CA GLN A 177 8.68 -19.11 39.25
C GLN A 177 9.85 -19.54 40.12
N ALA A 178 9.60 -20.36 41.15
CA ALA A 178 10.65 -20.89 42.05
C ALA A 178 11.70 -21.69 41.27
N ARG A 179 11.28 -22.58 40.34
CA ARG A 179 12.20 -23.34 39.49
C ARG A 179 13.02 -22.43 38.59
N LEU A 180 12.38 -21.42 38.00
CA LEU A 180 13.07 -20.43 37.15
C LEU A 180 14.12 -19.66 37.95
N VAL A 181 13.78 -19.16 39.15
CA VAL A 181 14.71 -18.45 40.03
C VAL A 181 15.91 -19.33 40.40
N SER A 182 15.66 -20.58 40.79
CA SER A 182 16.75 -21.54 41.12
C SER A 182 17.69 -21.75 39.92
N TYR A 183 17.15 -21.87 38.71
CA TYR A 183 17.95 -22.00 37.49
C TYR A 183 18.73 -20.71 37.16
N LEU A 184 18.14 -19.55 37.33
CA LEU A 184 18.81 -18.27 37.08
C LEU A 184 19.97 -17.99 38.05
N LEU A 185 19.89 -18.52 39.28
CA LEU A 185 20.91 -18.37 40.31
C LEU A 185 21.99 -19.48 40.30
N SER A 186 21.87 -20.49 39.42
CA SER A 186 22.76 -21.66 39.41
C SER A 186 24.20 -21.35 39.06
N ASP A 187 24.42 -20.32 38.25
CA ASP A 187 25.76 -19.89 37.79
C ASP A 187 25.80 -18.36 37.58
N ARG A 188 27.02 -17.84 37.30
CA ARG A 188 27.27 -16.40 37.11
C ARG A 188 27.21 -16.01 35.62
N ASP A 189 26.07 -16.24 34.98
CA ASP A 189 25.82 -15.82 33.63
C ASP A 189 25.17 -14.43 33.59
N ALA A 190 25.72 -13.50 32.83
CA ALA A 190 25.20 -12.15 32.71
C ALA A 190 23.78 -12.11 32.12
N CYS A 191 23.45 -13.01 31.19
CA CYS A 191 22.10 -13.12 30.61
C CYS A 191 21.09 -13.60 31.66
N LYS A 192 21.47 -14.64 32.46
CA LYS A 192 20.65 -15.13 33.58
C LYS A 192 20.41 -14.06 34.63
N PHE A 193 21.45 -13.30 34.95
CA PHE A 193 21.35 -12.18 35.89
C PHE A 193 20.40 -11.10 35.36
N GLY A 194 20.50 -10.75 34.05
CA GLY A 194 19.57 -9.80 33.41
C GLY A 194 18.11 -10.26 33.46
N ILE A 195 17.84 -11.56 33.19
CA ILE A 195 16.48 -12.12 33.27
C ILE A 195 15.99 -12.11 34.76
N PHE A 196 16.85 -12.42 35.70
CA PHE A 196 16.52 -12.39 37.13
C PHE A 196 16.18 -10.97 37.58
N LEU A 197 16.96 -9.97 37.17
CA LEU A 197 16.71 -8.57 37.45
C LEU A 197 15.38 -8.10 36.82
N ALA A 198 15.10 -8.49 35.58
CA ALA A 198 13.83 -8.19 34.95
C ALA A 198 12.64 -8.82 35.71
N LEU A 199 12.81 -10.05 36.19
CA LEU A 199 11.78 -10.76 36.99
C LEU A 199 11.45 -10.03 38.29
N LEU A 200 12.47 -9.48 38.96
CA LEU A 200 12.32 -8.78 40.27
C LEU A 200 11.80 -7.35 40.11
N THR A 201 12.27 -6.64 39.07
CA THR A 201 11.99 -5.20 38.91
C THR A 201 10.84 -4.90 37.97
N GLY A 202 10.47 -5.86 37.09
CA GLY A 202 9.48 -5.63 36.02
C GLY A 202 9.99 -4.75 34.88
N LEU A 203 11.28 -4.43 34.85
CA LEU A 203 11.88 -3.64 33.76
C LEU A 203 11.75 -4.33 32.40
N ARG A 204 11.46 -3.55 31.36
CA ARG A 204 11.49 -4.06 29.99
C ARG A 204 12.92 -4.31 29.55
N ILE A 205 13.12 -5.25 28.62
CA ILE A 205 14.46 -5.60 28.12
C ILE A 205 15.24 -4.38 27.61
N GLY A 206 14.59 -3.41 26.96
CA GLY A 206 15.26 -2.20 26.50
C GLY A 206 15.68 -1.25 27.64
N GLU A 207 14.91 -1.21 28.73
CA GLU A 207 15.22 -0.45 29.95
C GLU A 207 16.37 -1.13 30.68
N LEU A 208 16.33 -2.46 30.78
CA LEU A 208 17.38 -3.25 31.37
C LEU A 208 18.74 -3.09 30.69
N CYS A 209 18.73 -3.14 29.34
CA CYS A 209 19.95 -2.96 28.53
C CYS A 209 20.50 -1.51 28.58
N ALA A 210 19.69 -0.55 28.96
CA ALA A 210 20.07 0.85 29.11
C ALA A 210 20.59 1.21 30.48
N LEU A 211 20.46 0.32 31.48
CA LEU A 211 20.93 0.55 32.87
C LEU A 211 22.43 0.79 32.92
N ARG A 212 22.83 1.78 33.66
CA ARG A 212 24.23 2.12 33.99
C ARG A 212 24.49 1.95 35.46
N TRP A 213 25.77 1.84 35.82
CA TRP A 213 26.18 1.74 37.23
C TRP A 213 25.73 2.94 38.07
N GLU A 214 25.60 4.11 37.49
CA GLU A 214 25.11 5.33 38.12
C GLU A 214 23.62 5.27 38.49
N ASP A 215 22.84 4.38 37.83
CA ASP A 215 21.42 4.18 38.12
C ASP A 215 21.20 3.18 39.26
N ILE A 216 22.27 2.56 39.79
CA ILE A 216 22.20 1.51 40.80
C ILE A 216 22.70 2.05 42.13
N CYS A 217 21.80 2.30 43.08
CA CYS A 217 22.13 2.64 44.44
C CYS A 217 22.28 1.36 45.26
N LEU A 218 23.50 1.01 45.69
CA LEU A 218 23.80 -0.12 46.59
C LEU A 218 23.78 0.28 48.05
N GLY A 219 23.35 1.48 48.39
CA GLY A 219 23.24 1.98 49.77
C GLY A 219 21.81 1.89 50.32
N GLU A 220 21.69 1.97 51.65
CA GLU A 220 20.54 1.74 52.52
C GLU A 220 19.16 1.92 51.89
N ALA A 221 18.24 0.99 52.21
CA ALA A 221 16.86 1.00 51.71
C ALA A 221 16.23 2.39 51.84
N VAL A 222 16.00 3.04 50.70
CA VAL A 222 15.16 4.24 50.63
C VAL A 222 13.74 3.78 51.00
N PRO A 223 13.12 4.28 52.06
CA PRO A 223 11.75 3.92 52.37
C PRO A 223 10.87 4.42 51.25
N PHE A 224 10.12 3.51 50.61
CA PHE A 224 9.09 3.85 49.65
C PHE A 224 8.05 4.72 50.36
N GLY A 225 7.97 6.00 50.00
CA GLY A 225 6.89 6.90 50.37
C GLY A 225 5.65 6.67 49.51
#